data_4ef88bdac733aaab0f40c3979963042d
#
_entry.id   4ef88bdac733aaab0f40c3979963042d
#
_cell.length_a   1.000
_cell.length_b   1.000
_cell.length_c   1.000
_cell.angle_alpha   90.00
_cell.angle_beta   90.00
_cell.angle_gamma   90.00
#
_symmetry.space_group_name_H-M   'P 1'
#
loop_
_entity.id
_entity.type
_entity.pdbx_description
1 polymer ?
#
loop_
_entity_poly.entity_id
_entity_poly.type
_entity_poly.pdbx_seq_one_letter_code
_entity_poly.pdbx_strand_id
1 'polypeptide(L)'
;MARAVMLSGSYMLYERHIASPAPEVFSKIRLETPNMSGRMDHLRAAILRPQLHQLDAQCRAWNTRYSAIEAGISGTPGLTTIKREAHEHFVGSSIQFLLKNWSSGAVREVVSRCAARGVELKWFGAADPVGFTSTYKSWTYAPHPTLPKSDAVLAGLIDMRIPLTFSLEDCATIAGIIRAEVGAVFQNL
;
A
#
# COMPACT_ATOMS: atom_id res chain seq x y z
N MET A 1 18.60 -22.51 -1.21
CA MET A 1 19.86 -21.69 -1.25
C MET A 1 20.14 -21.20 -2.68
N ALA A 2 20.47 -22.05 -3.65
CA ALA A 2 20.87 -21.64 -4.99
C ALA A 2 19.86 -20.72 -5.70
N ARG A 3 18.56 -21.00 -5.68
CA ARG A 3 17.53 -20.10 -6.22
C ARG A 3 17.53 -18.73 -5.57
N ALA A 4 17.74 -18.65 -4.26
CA ALA A 4 17.83 -17.37 -3.56
C ALA A 4 19.04 -16.54 -4.02
N VAL A 5 20.18 -17.18 -4.23
CA VAL A 5 21.39 -16.54 -4.78
C VAL A 5 21.12 -16.03 -6.20
N MET A 6 20.46 -16.81 -7.06
CA MET A 6 20.10 -16.40 -8.42
C MET A 6 19.12 -15.22 -8.41
N LEU A 7 18.05 -15.28 -7.61
CA LEU A 7 17.08 -14.20 -7.46
C LEU A 7 17.71 -12.91 -6.94
N SER A 8 18.75 -13.01 -6.12
CA SER A 8 19.47 -11.84 -5.59
C SER A 8 20.30 -11.08 -6.62
N GLY A 9 20.44 -11.57 -7.83
CA GLY A 9 21.22 -10.94 -8.89
C GLY A 9 22.64 -11.46 -9.06
N SER A 10 23.01 -12.58 -8.43
CA SER A 10 24.32 -13.23 -8.62
C SER A 10 24.35 -14.18 -9.81
N TYR A 11 23.63 -13.84 -10.87
CA TYR A 11 23.40 -14.69 -12.04
C TYR A 11 24.67 -15.18 -12.73
N MET A 12 25.67 -14.28 -12.91
CA MET A 12 26.91 -14.61 -13.63
C MET A 12 28.09 -14.91 -12.71
N LEU A 13 27.98 -14.59 -11.43
CA LEU A 13 29.09 -14.70 -10.46
C LEU A 13 28.73 -15.51 -9.21
N TYR A 14 27.74 -16.39 -9.35
CA TYR A 14 27.28 -17.24 -8.25
C TYR A 14 28.40 -18.12 -7.67
N GLU A 15 29.37 -18.53 -8.49
CA GLU A 15 30.54 -19.33 -8.07
C GLU A 15 31.42 -18.60 -7.04
N ARG A 16 31.39 -17.26 -7.05
CA ARG A 16 32.17 -16.42 -6.13
C ARG A 16 31.41 -16.11 -4.84
N HIS A 17 30.21 -16.61 -4.70
CA HIS A 17 29.41 -16.37 -3.50
C HIS A 17 29.92 -17.20 -2.34
N ILE A 18 30.27 -16.58 -1.19
CA ILE A 18 30.90 -17.25 -0.03
C ILE A 18 30.07 -18.42 0.49
N ALA A 19 28.74 -18.31 0.48
CA ALA A 19 27.82 -19.37 0.92
C ALA A 19 27.24 -20.17 -0.27
N SER A 20 28.04 -20.35 -1.31
CA SER A 20 27.60 -20.98 -2.55
C SER A 20 27.39 -22.48 -2.38
N PRO A 21 26.27 -23.05 -2.84
CA PRO A 21 26.17 -24.49 -3.15
C PRO A 21 27.12 -24.89 -4.30
N ALA A 22 27.28 -26.19 -4.49
CA ALA A 22 28.12 -26.73 -5.56
C ALA A 22 27.67 -26.19 -6.95
N PRO A 23 28.61 -25.93 -7.89
CA PRO A 23 28.31 -25.38 -9.22
C PRO A 23 27.27 -26.17 -10.01
N GLU A 24 27.22 -27.48 -9.84
CA GLU A 24 26.26 -28.36 -10.52
C GLU A 24 24.82 -28.08 -10.13
N VAL A 25 24.60 -27.62 -8.90
CA VAL A 25 23.26 -27.21 -8.42
C VAL A 25 22.82 -25.91 -9.12
N PHE A 26 23.74 -24.97 -9.32
CA PHE A 26 23.43 -23.74 -10.05
C PHE A 26 23.16 -23.97 -11.54
N SER A 27 23.92 -24.84 -12.19
CA SER A 27 23.75 -25.10 -13.61
C SER A 27 22.36 -25.65 -13.97
N LYS A 28 21.70 -26.34 -13.03
CA LYS A 28 20.33 -26.83 -13.19
C LYS A 28 19.26 -25.73 -13.09
N ILE A 29 19.50 -24.71 -12.28
CA ILE A 29 18.46 -23.72 -11.94
C ILE A 29 18.68 -22.34 -12.55
N ARG A 30 19.87 -22.02 -13.06
CA ARG A 30 20.21 -20.67 -13.55
C ARG A 30 19.34 -20.20 -14.72
N LEU A 31 18.89 -21.12 -15.56
CA LEU A 31 18.04 -20.80 -16.70
C LEU A 31 16.54 -20.85 -16.35
N GLU A 32 16.19 -21.39 -15.19
CA GLU A 32 14.82 -21.52 -14.71
C GLU A 32 14.44 -20.41 -13.70
N THR A 33 15.45 -19.68 -13.19
CA THR A 33 15.23 -18.72 -12.11
C THR A 33 15.52 -17.30 -12.62
N PRO A 34 14.53 -16.40 -12.66
CA PRO A 34 14.73 -15.04 -13.09
C PRO A 34 15.61 -14.26 -12.11
N ASN A 35 16.37 -13.31 -12.64
CA ASN A 35 17.13 -12.37 -11.84
C ASN A 35 16.22 -11.20 -11.43
N MET A 36 15.95 -11.08 -10.13
CA MET A 36 15.10 -10.02 -9.54
C MET A 36 15.93 -8.88 -8.95
N SER A 37 17.25 -8.91 -9.03
CA SER A 37 18.18 -7.92 -8.42
C SER A 37 17.91 -7.65 -6.93
N GLY A 38 17.44 -8.67 -6.21
CA GLY A 38 17.06 -8.61 -4.80
C GLY A 38 18.25 -8.61 -3.83
N ARG A 39 19.32 -7.87 -4.15
CA ARG A 39 20.52 -7.79 -3.31
C ARG A 39 20.25 -7.01 -2.04
N MET A 40 20.81 -7.51 -0.94
CA MET A 40 20.78 -6.87 0.36
C MET A 40 22.18 -6.93 0.98
N ASP A 41 22.65 -5.81 1.53
CA ASP A 41 23.89 -5.80 2.29
C ASP A 41 23.70 -6.42 3.68
N HIS A 42 24.81 -6.80 4.30
CA HIS A 42 24.81 -7.48 5.61
C HIS A 42 24.21 -6.63 6.72
N LEU A 43 24.40 -5.30 6.66
CA LEU A 43 23.84 -4.40 7.66
C LEU A 43 22.31 -4.38 7.62
N ARG A 44 21.72 -4.23 6.43
CA ARG A 44 20.26 -4.30 6.27
C ARG A 44 19.72 -5.66 6.66
N ALA A 45 20.39 -6.73 6.28
CA ALA A 45 20.00 -8.09 6.66
C ALA A 45 20.04 -8.28 8.20
N ALA A 46 21.06 -7.76 8.87
CA ALA A 46 21.16 -7.81 10.32
C ALA A 46 20.05 -7.01 11.03
N ILE A 47 19.65 -5.86 10.48
CA ILE A 47 18.54 -5.04 11.01
C ILE A 47 17.19 -5.74 10.78
N LEU A 48 16.99 -6.36 9.62
CA LEU A 48 15.70 -6.98 9.27
C LEU A 48 15.48 -8.34 9.94
N ARG A 49 16.56 -9.09 10.18
CA ARG A 49 16.46 -10.43 10.77
C ARG A 49 15.68 -10.48 12.09
N PRO A 50 15.92 -9.64 13.10
CA PRO A 50 15.11 -9.65 14.32
C PRO A 50 13.67 -9.22 14.08
N GLN A 51 13.39 -8.39 13.06
CA GLN A 51 12.03 -7.95 12.72
C GLN A 51 11.18 -9.10 12.17
N LEU A 52 11.78 -10.07 11.48
CA LEU A 52 11.07 -11.27 11.00
C LEU A 52 10.45 -12.08 12.14
N HIS A 53 11.08 -12.12 13.31
CA HIS A 53 10.52 -12.82 14.48
C HIS A 53 9.26 -12.14 15.03
N GLN A 54 9.06 -10.87 14.72
CA GLN A 54 7.91 -10.08 15.17
C GLN A 54 6.85 -9.91 14.08
N LEU A 55 7.09 -10.40 12.86
CA LEU A 55 6.26 -10.11 11.70
C LEU A 55 4.78 -10.42 11.93
N ASP A 56 4.47 -11.61 12.43
CA ASP A 56 3.09 -12.04 12.68
C ASP A 56 2.40 -11.18 13.75
N ALA A 57 3.13 -10.79 14.80
CA ALA A 57 2.61 -9.90 15.84
C ALA A 57 2.33 -8.50 15.28
N GLN A 58 3.22 -7.99 14.43
CA GLN A 58 3.05 -6.70 13.76
C GLN A 58 1.89 -6.73 12.77
N CYS A 59 1.73 -7.81 11.99
CA CYS A 59 0.58 -7.98 11.09
C CYS A 59 -0.74 -7.95 11.88
N ARG A 60 -0.83 -8.66 12.99
CA ARG A 60 -2.02 -8.60 13.86
C ARG A 60 -2.26 -7.20 14.41
N ALA A 61 -1.21 -6.50 14.84
CA ALA A 61 -1.33 -5.14 15.37
C ALA A 61 -1.80 -4.13 14.29
N TRP A 62 -1.35 -4.27 13.03
CA TRP A 62 -1.89 -3.50 11.90
C TRP A 62 -3.35 -3.81 11.65
N ASN A 63 -3.72 -5.09 11.59
CA ASN A 63 -5.09 -5.50 11.31
C ASN A 63 -6.08 -5.03 12.39
N THR A 64 -5.66 -5.00 13.65
CA THR A 64 -6.48 -4.44 14.75
C THR A 64 -6.76 -2.94 14.53
N ARG A 65 -5.76 -2.15 14.12
CA ARG A 65 -5.92 -0.72 13.81
C ARG A 65 -6.75 -0.49 12.56
N TYR A 66 -6.49 -1.28 11.52
CA TYR A 66 -7.28 -1.28 10.29
C TYR A 66 -8.76 -1.49 10.61
N SER A 67 -9.09 -2.54 11.34
CA SER A 67 -10.48 -2.86 11.70
C SER A 67 -11.13 -1.76 12.55
N ALA A 68 -10.38 -1.11 13.43
CA ALA A 68 -10.91 0.00 14.24
C ALA A 68 -11.28 1.20 13.35
N ILE A 69 -10.41 1.57 12.39
CA ILE A 69 -10.68 2.67 11.46
C ILE A 69 -11.82 2.28 10.51
N GLU A 70 -11.78 1.08 9.94
CA GLU A 70 -12.81 0.59 9.02
C GLU A 70 -14.19 0.60 9.67
N ALA A 71 -14.31 0.10 10.88
CA ALA A 71 -15.56 0.14 11.64
C ALA A 71 -16.05 1.57 11.90
N GLY A 72 -15.13 2.50 12.18
CA GLY A 72 -15.44 3.90 12.44
C GLY A 72 -15.90 4.68 11.22
N ILE A 73 -15.46 4.31 9.99
CA ILE A 73 -15.86 4.98 8.74
C ILE A 73 -16.98 4.24 7.99
N SER A 74 -17.22 2.97 8.32
CA SER A 74 -18.28 2.17 7.68
C SER A 74 -19.65 2.82 7.87
N GLY A 75 -20.48 2.74 6.84
CA GLY A 75 -21.83 3.33 6.85
C GLY A 75 -21.86 4.85 6.70
N THR A 76 -20.71 5.51 6.51
CA THR A 76 -20.68 6.95 6.20
C THR A 76 -21.30 7.19 4.82
N PRO A 77 -22.32 8.06 4.70
CA PRO A 77 -22.92 8.38 3.39
C PRO A 77 -21.87 8.87 2.39
N GLY A 78 -21.93 8.33 1.17
CA GLY A 78 -20.98 8.68 0.09
C GLY A 78 -19.62 8.01 0.15
N LEU A 79 -19.29 7.26 1.22
CA LEU A 79 -18.07 6.50 1.39
C LEU A 79 -18.36 4.99 1.27
N THR A 80 -17.48 4.28 0.56
CA THR A 80 -17.55 2.81 0.45
C THR A 80 -16.21 2.21 0.87
N THR A 81 -16.22 1.33 1.87
CA THR A 81 -15.06 0.54 2.27
C THR A 81 -14.81 -0.60 1.28
N ILE A 82 -13.60 -1.13 1.25
CA ILE A 82 -13.25 -2.25 0.38
C ILE A 82 -13.76 -3.56 1.02
N LYS A 83 -14.65 -4.25 0.32
CA LYS A 83 -15.11 -5.57 0.77
C LYS A 83 -13.95 -6.57 0.66
N ARG A 84 -13.67 -7.24 1.77
CA ARG A 84 -12.69 -8.33 1.83
C ARG A 84 -13.39 -9.68 1.80
N GLU A 85 -12.78 -10.64 1.08
CA GLU A 85 -13.32 -11.99 1.03
C GLU A 85 -12.85 -12.80 2.26
N ALA A 86 -13.67 -13.77 2.71
CA ALA A 86 -13.42 -14.51 3.95
C ALA A 86 -12.12 -15.32 3.95
N HIS A 87 -11.61 -15.70 2.77
CA HIS A 87 -10.35 -16.43 2.60
C HIS A 87 -9.14 -15.52 2.40
N GLU A 88 -9.32 -14.20 2.40
CA GLU A 88 -8.24 -13.23 2.18
C GLU A 88 -7.42 -13.04 3.46
N HIS A 89 -6.12 -13.30 3.37
CA HIS A 89 -5.15 -12.93 4.39
C HIS A 89 -4.48 -11.62 3.99
N PHE A 90 -4.72 -10.57 4.74
CA PHE A 90 -4.20 -9.23 4.42
C PHE A 90 -3.41 -8.64 5.58
N VAL A 91 -2.63 -7.61 5.27
CA VAL A 91 -1.92 -6.77 6.24
C VAL A 91 -2.45 -5.35 6.13
N GLY A 92 -3.16 -4.90 7.14
CA GLY A 92 -3.82 -3.59 7.20
C GLY A 92 -2.87 -2.43 7.50
N SER A 93 -1.71 -2.34 6.82
CA SER A 93 -0.75 -1.24 7.00
C SER A 93 -1.19 0.07 6.33
N SER A 94 -2.25 0.03 5.54
CA SER A 94 -2.99 1.16 5.01
C SER A 94 -4.44 0.79 4.82
N ILE A 95 -5.32 1.79 4.81
CA ILE A 95 -6.74 1.63 4.53
C ILE A 95 -7.10 2.38 3.27
N GLN A 96 -7.85 1.70 2.37
CA GLN A 96 -8.43 2.29 1.18
C GLN A 96 -9.94 2.37 1.31
N PHE A 97 -10.51 3.44 0.76
CA PHE A 97 -11.94 3.60 0.59
C PHE A 97 -12.26 4.40 -0.66
N LEU A 98 -13.50 4.35 -1.10
CA LEU A 98 -13.95 4.96 -2.34
C LEU A 98 -15.02 6.03 -2.07
N LEU A 99 -14.85 7.18 -2.71
CA LEU A 99 -15.85 8.24 -2.86
C LEU A 99 -16.43 8.12 -4.29
N LYS A 100 -17.36 7.17 -4.49
CA LYS A 100 -17.87 6.80 -5.83
C LYS A 100 -18.71 7.91 -6.42
N ASN A 101 -18.43 8.24 -7.69
CA ASN A 101 -19.18 9.23 -8.49
C ASN A 101 -19.09 10.67 -7.95
N TRP A 102 -18.12 10.97 -7.12
CA TRP A 102 -17.89 12.33 -6.65
C TRP A 102 -17.11 13.13 -7.70
N SER A 103 -17.37 14.43 -7.76
CA SER A 103 -16.55 15.33 -8.58
C SER A 103 -15.13 15.44 -8.02
N SER A 104 -14.15 15.70 -8.89
CA SER A 104 -12.75 15.92 -8.46
C SER A 104 -12.61 17.08 -7.47
N GLY A 105 -13.49 18.08 -7.56
CA GLY A 105 -13.56 19.21 -6.61
C GLY A 105 -13.96 18.73 -5.22
N ALA A 106 -15.03 17.94 -5.11
CA ALA A 106 -15.53 17.42 -3.85
C ALA A 106 -14.52 16.45 -3.19
N VAL A 107 -13.87 15.56 -3.98
CA VAL A 107 -12.82 14.69 -3.43
C VAL A 107 -11.64 15.50 -2.89
N ARG A 108 -11.20 16.53 -3.64
CA ARG A 108 -10.12 17.42 -3.19
C ARG A 108 -10.52 18.18 -1.92
N GLU A 109 -11.76 18.60 -1.80
CA GLU A 109 -12.26 19.25 -0.59
C GLU A 109 -12.17 18.33 0.62
N VAL A 110 -12.61 17.08 0.54
CA VAL A 110 -12.46 16.09 1.62
C VAL A 110 -11.00 15.94 2.03
N VAL A 111 -10.09 15.75 1.06
CA VAL A 111 -8.66 15.60 1.33
C VAL A 111 -8.10 16.82 2.06
N SER A 112 -8.44 18.03 1.59
CA SER A 112 -7.99 19.28 2.19
C SER A 112 -8.53 19.46 3.62
N ARG A 113 -9.82 19.18 3.85
CA ARG A 113 -10.48 19.31 5.16
C ARG A 113 -9.91 18.31 6.18
N CYS A 114 -9.68 17.07 5.76
CA CYS A 114 -9.01 16.07 6.60
C CYS A 114 -7.57 16.49 6.94
N ALA A 115 -6.82 17.00 5.96
CA ALA A 115 -5.45 17.49 6.17
C ALA A 115 -5.39 18.67 7.17
N ALA A 116 -6.36 19.60 7.11
CA ALA A 116 -6.47 20.71 8.05
C ALA A 116 -6.69 20.25 9.51
N ARG A 117 -7.17 19.01 9.70
CA ARG A 117 -7.35 18.37 11.00
C ARG A 117 -6.27 17.35 11.34
N GLY A 118 -5.17 17.32 10.57
CA GLY A 118 -4.02 16.43 10.81
C GLY A 118 -4.16 15.03 10.23
N VAL A 119 -5.18 14.73 9.40
CA VAL A 119 -5.37 13.42 8.75
C VAL A 119 -4.95 13.51 7.29
N GLU A 120 -3.78 12.96 6.98
CA GLU A 120 -3.23 12.91 5.62
C GLU A 120 -3.88 11.79 4.81
N LEU A 121 -4.65 12.17 3.79
CA LEU A 121 -5.24 11.27 2.81
C LEU A 121 -4.52 11.42 1.47
N LYS A 122 -4.28 10.27 0.82
CA LYS A 122 -3.74 10.21 -0.54
C LYS A 122 -4.86 9.95 -1.52
N TRP A 123 -4.99 10.78 -2.53
CA TRP A 123 -5.97 10.63 -3.58
C TRP A 123 -5.30 10.21 -4.90
N PHE A 124 -5.70 9.06 -5.44
CA PHE A 124 -5.13 8.51 -6.68
C PHE A 124 -5.67 9.14 -7.97
N GLY A 125 -6.78 9.86 -7.90
CA GLY A 125 -7.39 10.55 -9.03
C GLY A 125 -6.88 11.97 -9.27
N ALA A 126 -5.90 12.44 -8.49
CA ALA A 126 -5.30 13.77 -8.70
C ALA A 126 -4.61 13.85 -10.07
N ALA A 127 -4.80 14.98 -10.78
CA ALA A 127 -4.17 15.20 -12.09
C ALA A 127 -2.65 15.28 -11.98
N ASP A 128 -2.16 15.95 -10.93
CA ASP A 128 -0.74 16.11 -10.69
C ASP A 128 -0.23 15.08 -9.68
N PRO A 129 1.01 14.60 -9.83
CA PRO A 129 1.66 13.74 -8.84
C PRO A 129 1.81 14.44 -7.50
N VAL A 130 1.43 13.76 -6.42
CA VAL A 130 1.62 14.25 -5.04
C VAL A 130 2.37 13.19 -4.24
N GLY A 131 3.60 13.49 -3.85
CA GLY A 131 4.48 12.52 -3.17
C GLY A 131 4.72 11.29 -4.06
N PHE A 132 4.35 10.11 -3.55
CA PHE A 132 4.46 8.83 -4.30
C PHE A 132 3.14 8.43 -4.99
N THR A 133 2.14 9.30 -5.00
CA THR A 133 0.83 9.04 -5.62
C THR A 133 0.76 9.77 -6.95
N SER A 134 0.60 9.01 -8.04
CA SER A 134 0.46 9.57 -9.38
C SER A 134 -0.52 8.73 -10.20
N THR A 135 -1.20 9.39 -11.14
CA THR A 135 -1.96 8.67 -12.16
C THR A 135 -1.02 8.20 -13.26
N TYR A 136 -1.31 7.05 -13.88
CA TYR A 136 -0.53 6.53 -15.00
C TYR A 136 -0.45 7.52 -16.18
N LYS A 137 -1.39 8.43 -16.29
CA LYS A 137 -1.44 9.48 -17.33
C LYS A 137 -0.32 10.52 -17.18
N SER A 138 0.31 10.63 -16.01
CA SER A 138 1.45 11.51 -15.78
C SER A 138 2.80 10.85 -16.13
N TRP A 139 2.83 9.56 -16.48
CA TRP A 139 4.08 8.83 -16.74
C TRP A 139 4.53 9.01 -18.20
N THR A 140 5.55 9.81 -18.41
CA THR A 140 6.08 10.09 -19.75
C THR A 140 6.83 8.91 -20.39
N TYR A 141 7.21 7.92 -19.59
CA TYR A 141 7.97 6.74 -20.02
C TYR A 141 7.12 5.53 -20.42
N ALA A 142 5.80 5.62 -20.29
CA ALA A 142 4.87 4.53 -20.60
C ALA A 142 3.78 5.00 -21.57
N PRO A 143 3.26 4.13 -22.44
CA PRO A 143 2.09 4.46 -23.26
C PRO A 143 0.87 4.71 -22.36
N HIS A 144 0.01 5.63 -22.80
CA HIS A 144 -1.22 5.97 -22.08
C HIS A 144 -2.44 5.28 -22.73
N PRO A 145 -2.72 4.02 -22.40
CA PRO A 145 -3.89 3.33 -22.92
C PRO A 145 -5.17 3.93 -22.31
N THR A 146 -6.28 3.78 -23.01
CA THR A 146 -7.58 4.15 -22.46
C THR A 146 -8.05 3.07 -21.49
N LEU A 147 -8.16 3.40 -20.20
CA LEU A 147 -8.49 2.48 -19.12
C LEU A 147 -9.73 2.97 -18.33
N PRO A 148 -10.94 3.00 -18.96
CA PRO A 148 -12.10 3.67 -18.37
C PRO A 148 -12.54 3.06 -17.03
N LYS A 149 -12.41 1.75 -16.84
CA LYS A 149 -12.72 1.09 -15.55
C LYS A 149 -11.73 1.48 -14.45
N SER A 150 -10.43 1.52 -14.76
CA SER A 150 -9.40 1.95 -13.82
C SER A 150 -9.55 3.43 -13.48
N ASP A 151 -9.80 4.26 -14.48
CA ASP A 151 -10.04 5.69 -14.30
C ASP A 151 -11.22 5.96 -13.37
N ALA A 152 -12.34 5.23 -13.55
CA ALA A 152 -13.49 5.36 -12.68
C ALA A 152 -13.23 4.98 -11.22
N VAL A 153 -12.38 3.97 -10.96
CA VAL A 153 -11.96 3.59 -9.62
C VAL A 153 -11.01 4.65 -9.04
N LEU A 154 -9.97 5.02 -9.79
CA LEU A 154 -8.95 5.97 -9.32
C LEU A 154 -9.54 7.35 -9.02
N ALA A 155 -10.57 7.78 -9.76
CA ALA A 155 -11.22 9.07 -9.55
C ALA A 155 -11.71 9.29 -8.11
N GLY A 156 -12.13 8.23 -7.42
CA GLY A 156 -12.60 8.31 -6.05
C GLY A 156 -11.76 7.52 -5.03
N LEU A 157 -10.65 6.93 -5.44
CA LEU A 157 -9.83 6.08 -4.56
C LEU A 157 -8.96 6.92 -3.63
N ILE A 158 -9.20 6.71 -2.33
CA ILE A 158 -8.43 7.30 -1.24
C ILE A 158 -7.64 6.21 -0.52
N ASP A 159 -6.41 6.54 -0.09
CA ASP A 159 -5.55 5.71 0.75
C ASP A 159 -5.04 6.50 1.95
N MET A 160 -4.92 5.82 3.08
CA MET A 160 -4.27 6.36 4.27
C MET A 160 -3.36 5.31 4.90
N ARG A 161 -2.13 5.68 5.23
CA ARG A 161 -1.20 4.84 5.98
C ARG A 161 -1.63 4.69 7.42
N ILE A 162 -1.41 3.49 7.98
CA ILE A 162 -1.70 3.17 9.39
C ILE A 162 -0.38 2.77 10.08
N PRO A 163 0.38 3.73 10.64
CA PRO A 163 1.58 3.41 11.42
C PRO A 163 1.24 2.61 12.68
N LEU A 164 2.13 1.70 13.08
CA LEU A 164 1.98 0.95 14.35
C LEU A 164 2.09 1.84 15.60
N THR A 165 2.57 3.07 15.44
CA THR A 165 2.63 4.08 16.50
C THR A 165 1.26 4.65 16.88
N PHE A 166 0.24 4.52 16.03
CA PHE A 166 -1.11 4.94 16.39
C PHE A 166 -1.67 4.04 17.49
N SER A 167 -2.26 4.64 18.52
CA SER A 167 -3.11 3.94 19.48
C SER A 167 -4.48 3.61 18.86
N LEU A 168 -5.29 2.80 19.50
CA LEU A 168 -6.67 2.58 19.06
C LEU A 168 -7.56 3.81 19.26
N GLU A 169 -7.23 4.68 20.21
CA GLU A 169 -7.88 5.98 20.41
C GLU A 169 -7.58 6.94 19.27
N ASP A 170 -6.30 6.98 18.80
CA ASP A 170 -5.95 7.74 17.60
C ASP A 170 -6.72 7.23 16.39
N CYS A 171 -6.83 5.90 16.23
CA CYS A 171 -7.61 5.30 15.15
C CYS A 171 -9.09 5.71 15.18
N ALA A 172 -9.70 5.74 16.36
CA ALA A 172 -11.08 6.18 16.53
C ALA A 172 -11.24 7.67 16.21
N THR A 173 -10.30 8.50 16.64
CA THR A 173 -10.25 9.94 16.35
C THR A 173 -10.13 10.19 14.85
N ILE A 174 -9.19 9.53 14.19
CA ILE A 174 -8.98 9.61 12.73
C ILE A 174 -10.25 9.20 11.97
N ALA A 175 -10.86 8.08 12.34
CA ALA A 175 -12.11 7.62 11.73
C ALA A 175 -13.25 8.63 11.92
N GLY A 176 -13.35 9.24 13.12
CA GLY A 176 -14.30 10.30 13.42
C GLY A 176 -14.11 11.53 12.54
N ILE A 177 -12.85 11.94 12.31
CA ILE A 177 -12.51 13.07 11.42
C ILE A 177 -12.92 12.75 9.97
N ILE A 178 -12.52 11.59 9.45
CA ILE A 178 -12.86 11.17 8.07
C ILE A 178 -14.38 11.17 7.89
N ARG A 179 -15.11 10.53 8.82
CA ARG A 179 -16.58 10.47 8.76
C ARG A 179 -17.22 11.86 8.77
N ALA A 180 -16.76 12.75 9.62
CA ALA A 180 -17.29 14.11 9.73
C ALA A 180 -17.07 14.90 8.45
N GLU A 181 -15.85 14.88 7.89
CA GLU A 181 -15.51 15.68 6.72
C GLU A 181 -16.13 15.13 5.43
N VAL A 182 -16.17 13.79 5.28
CA VAL A 182 -16.91 13.14 4.17
C VAL A 182 -18.40 13.48 4.26
N GLY A 183 -19.00 13.36 5.45
CA GLY A 183 -20.41 13.67 5.66
C GLY A 183 -20.75 15.13 5.36
N ALA A 184 -19.91 16.06 5.80
CA ALA A 184 -20.11 17.49 5.55
C ALA A 184 -20.05 17.86 4.06
N VAL A 185 -19.12 17.27 3.29
CA VAL A 185 -19.04 17.51 1.84
C VAL A 185 -20.18 16.79 1.11
N PHE A 186 -20.54 15.58 1.55
CA PHE A 186 -21.65 14.81 0.93
C PHE A 186 -22.99 15.54 1.00
N GLN A 187 -23.28 16.27 2.07
CA GLN A 187 -24.51 17.05 2.21
C GLN A 187 -24.62 18.21 1.22
N ASN A 188 -23.52 18.63 0.61
CA ASN A 188 -23.45 19.73 -0.35
C ASN A 188 -23.33 19.27 -1.81
N LEU A 189 -23.41 17.95 -2.07
CA LEU A 189 -23.40 17.37 -3.41
C LEU A 189 -24.82 17.32 -4.00
#